data_565dd6941dbb54e29cc834cbdad98e53
#
_entry.id   565dd6941dbb54e29cc834cbdad98e53
#
_cell.length_a   1.000
_cell.length_b   1.000
_cell.length_c   1.000
_cell.angle_alpha   90.00
_cell.angle_beta   90.00
_cell.angle_gamma   90.00
#
_symmetry.space_group_name_H-M   'P 1'
#
loop_
_entity.id
_entity.type
_entity.pdbx_description
1 polymer ?
#
loop_
_entity_poly.entity_id
_entity_poly.type
_entity_poly.pdbx_seq_one_letter_code
_entity_poly.pdbx_strand_id
1 'polypeptide(L)'
;MKVHLIKKQSIEDFVLENARSFASFEIWLSIIKRVDWNEPNEIISTFNSADILGKGSDRVVFNIGGNNYRLICKYYFGDSRVHLFVKWIGTHASYTKLCNEGKQYEIDVY
;
A
#
# COMPACT_ATOMS: atom_id res chain seq x y z
N MET A 1 -3.68 3.61 16.99
CA MET A 1 -4.72 4.24 16.15
C MET A 1 -5.17 3.30 15.05
N LYS A 2 -6.43 3.31 14.76
CA LYS A 2 -6.99 2.53 13.65
C LYS A 2 -6.66 3.19 12.30
N VAL A 3 -6.72 2.39 11.24
CA VAL A 3 -6.39 2.86 9.89
C VAL A 3 -7.67 3.20 9.13
N HIS A 4 -7.67 4.38 8.54
CA HIS A 4 -8.69 4.80 7.59
C HIS A 4 -8.10 4.71 6.18
N LEU A 5 -8.55 3.73 5.40
CA LEU A 5 -8.09 3.50 4.04
C LEU A 5 -8.87 4.41 3.08
N ILE A 6 -8.15 5.25 2.35
CA ILE A 6 -8.71 6.21 1.41
C ILE A 6 -8.41 5.73 0.00
N LYS A 7 -9.44 5.77 -0.87
CA LYS A 7 -9.40 5.25 -2.23
C LYS A 7 -9.44 3.72 -2.30
N LYS A 8 -10.15 3.07 -1.37
CA LYS A 8 -10.37 1.62 -1.40
C LYS A 8 -10.97 1.16 -2.74
N GLN A 9 -11.79 1.99 -3.38
CA GLN A 9 -12.37 1.69 -4.69
C GLN A 9 -11.29 1.39 -5.73
N SER A 10 -10.13 2.02 -5.66
CA SER A 10 -9.03 1.76 -6.58
C SER A 10 -8.54 0.32 -6.50
N ILE A 11 -8.54 -0.26 -5.30
CA ILE A 11 -8.19 -1.66 -5.09
C ILE A 11 -9.27 -2.56 -5.71
N GLU A 12 -10.54 -2.25 -5.48
CA GLU A 12 -11.66 -3.01 -6.03
C GLU A 12 -11.63 -3.01 -7.56
N ASP A 13 -11.36 -1.85 -8.16
CA ASP A 13 -11.25 -1.71 -9.62
C ASP A 13 -10.07 -2.51 -10.17
N PHE A 14 -8.92 -2.46 -9.51
CA PHE A 14 -7.75 -3.23 -9.91
C PHE A 14 -8.03 -4.74 -9.88
N VAL A 15 -8.70 -5.22 -8.84
CA VAL A 15 -9.05 -6.64 -8.69
C VAL A 15 -9.99 -7.10 -9.80
N LEU A 16 -10.92 -6.26 -10.24
CA LEU A 16 -11.82 -6.62 -11.35
C LEU A 16 -11.05 -6.92 -12.64
N GLU A 17 -9.99 -6.18 -12.90
CA GLU A 17 -9.14 -6.38 -14.08
C GLU A 17 -8.03 -7.41 -13.85
N ASN A 18 -7.73 -7.73 -12.60
CA ASN A 18 -6.66 -8.63 -12.21
C ASN A 18 -7.19 -9.64 -11.19
N ALA A 19 -8.08 -10.53 -11.66
CA ALA A 19 -8.82 -11.44 -10.79
C ALA A 19 -7.95 -12.32 -9.91
N ARG A 20 -6.74 -12.66 -10.36
CA ARG A 20 -5.79 -13.45 -9.56
C ARG A 20 -5.34 -12.75 -8.27
N SER A 21 -5.47 -11.43 -8.22
CA SER A 21 -5.09 -10.64 -7.04
C SER A 21 -6.16 -10.61 -5.96
N PHE A 22 -7.37 -11.09 -6.24
CA PHE A 22 -8.52 -10.96 -5.34
C PHE A 22 -8.24 -11.48 -3.95
N ALA A 23 -7.85 -12.75 -3.83
CA ALA A 23 -7.63 -13.38 -2.53
C ALA A 23 -6.54 -12.66 -1.72
N SER A 24 -5.46 -12.25 -2.39
CA SER A 24 -4.34 -11.57 -1.74
C SER A 24 -4.73 -10.19 -1.23
N PHE A 25 -5.52 -9.42 -1.98
CA PHE A 25 -6.03 -8.14 -1.51
C PHE A 25 -7.06 -8.29 -0.40
N GLU A 26 -7.89 -9.33 -0.44
CA GLU A 26 -8.83 -9.61 0.65
C GLU A 26 -8.09 -9.87 1.98
N ILE A 27 -6.99 -10.63 1.94
CA ILE A 27 -6.15 -10.86 3.11
C ILE A 27 -5.57 -9.53 3.61
N TRP A 28 -5.00 -8.72 2.72
CA TRP A 28 -4.43 -7.43 3.08
C TRP A 28 -5.48 -6.51 3.72
N LEU A 29 -6.64 -6.39 3.09
CA LEU A 29 -7.74 -5.56 3.61
C LEU A 29 -8.22 -6.04 4.99
N SER A 30 -8.29 -7.35 5.20
CA SER A 30 -8.71 -7.89 6.50
C SER A 30 -7.71 -7.55 7.61
N ILE A 31 -6.42 -7.53 7.29
CA ILE A 31 -5.38 -7.13 8.24
C ILE A 31 -5.48 -5.64 8.54
N ILE A 32 -5.63 -4.80 7.52
CA ILE A 32 -5.75 -3.34 7.66
C ILE A 32 -6.91 -2.97 8.60
N LYS A 33 -8.01 -3.70 8.56
CA LYS A 33 -9.16 -3.44 9.44
C LYS A 33 -8.88 -3.68 10.92
N ARG A 34 -7.86 -4.48 11.24
CA ARG A 34 -7.57 -4.92 12.62
C ARG A 34 -6.35 -4.27 13.23
N VAL A 35 -5.47 -3.67 12.42
CA VAL A 35 -4.22 -3.12 12.93
C VAL A 35 -4.47 -1.88 13.80
N ASP A 36 -3.52 -1.65 14.69
CA ASP A 36 -3.47 -0.49 15.56
C ASP A 36 -2.04 0.04 15.52
N TRP A 37 -1.82 1.12 14.79
CA TRP A 37 -0.50 1.70 14.58
C TRP A 37 -0.39 3.08 15.21
N ASN A 38 0.75 3.36 15.84
CA ASN A 38 1.04 4.68 16.41
C ASN A 38 2.21 5.36 15.71
N GLU A 39 3.03 4.60 14.98
CA GLU A 39 4.17 5.15 14.24
C GLU A 39 4.49 4.29 13.02
N PRO A 40 5.20 4.84 12.01
CA PRO A 40 5.46 4.13 10.75
C PRO A 40 6.14 2.78 10.89
N ASN A 41 7.04 2.61 11.86
CA ASN A 41 7.73 1.33 12.06
C ASN A 41 6.79 0.17 12.34
N GLU A 42 5.61 0.45 12.89
CA GLU A 42 4.63 -0.58 13.18
C GLU A 42 4.00 -1.17 11.91
N ILE A 43 4.06 -0.45 10.80
CA ILE A 43 3.64 -0.98 9.50
C ILE A 43 4.50 -2.19 9.14
N ILE A 44 5.83 -2.04 9.32
CA ILE A 44 6.79 -3.12 9.04
C ILE A 44 6.60 -4.29 10.01
N SER A 45 6.26 -4.02 11.26
CA SER A 45 5.99 -5.08 12.24
C SER A 45 4.78 -5.93 11.84
N THR A 46 3.78 -5.32 11.21
CA THR A 46 2.58 -6.02 10.72
C THR A 46 2.85 -6.74 9.40
N PHE A 47 3.51 -6.04 8.46
CA PHE A 47 3.79 -6.54 7.11
C PHE A 47 5.30 -6.59 6.91
N ASN A 48 5.91 -7.73 7.20
CA ASN A 48 7.38 -7.86 7.22
C ASN A 48 8.06 -7.50 5.90
N SER A 49 7.37 -7.67 4.78
CA SER A 49 7.91 -7.34 3.46
C SER A 49 7.60 -5.92 3.00
N ALA A 50 6.90 -5.13 3.81
CA ALA A 50 6.62 -3.74 3.46
C ALA A 50 7.90 -2.91 3.48
N ASP A 51 7.99 -1.95 2.58
CA ASP A 51 9.16 -1.08 2.42
C ASP A 51 8.75 0.38 2.59
N ILE A 52 9.30 1.02 3.61
CA ILE A 52 9.10 2.46 3.82
C ILE A 52 10.00 3.20 2.83
N LEU A 53 9.40 3.94 1.93
CA LEU A 53 10.16 4.75 0.98
C LEU A 53 10.72 5.98 1.68
N GLY A 54 11.97 6.33 1.35
CA GLY A 54 12.63 7.46 1.96
C GLY A 54 12.30 8.80 1.31
N LYS A 55 13.24 9.75 1.41
CA LYS A 55 13.17 11.08 0.78
C LYS A 55 12.01 11.94 1.28
N GLY A 56 11.52 11.68 2.50
CA GLY A 56 10.41 12.44 3.06
C GLY A 56 9.08 12.22 2.36
N SER A 57 8.94 11.11 1.63
CA SER A 57 7.74 10.83 0.84
C SER A 57 6.53 10.41 1.67
N ASP A 58 6.74 9.90 2.88
CA ASP A 58 5.70 9.33 3.74
C ASP A 58 4.94 8.20 3.03
N ARG A 59 5.67 7.38 2.27
CA ARG A 59 5.09 6.29 1.49
C ARG A 59 5.60 4.94 1.92
N VAL A 60 4.75 3.94 1.76
CA VAL A 60 5.06 2.54 2.00
C VAL A 60 4.63 1.71 0.80
N VAL A 61 5.44 0.71 0.46
CA VAL A 61 5.12 -0.25 -0.59
C VAL A 61 4.80 -1.59 0.08
N PHE A 62 3.62 -2.11 -0.23
CA PHE A 62 3.21 -3.43 0.24
C PHE A 62 3.37 -4.46 -0.87
N ASN A 63 3.91 -5.63 -0.53
CA ASN A 63 3.90 -6.78 -1.41
C ASN A 63 2.54 -7.49 -1.27
N ILE A 64 1.85 -7.67 -2.38
CA ILE A 64 0.55 -8.32 -2.41
C ILE A 64 0.69 -9.62 -3.20
N GLY A 65 0.30 -10.75 -2.59
CA GLY A 65 0.46 -12.05 -3.23
C GLY A 65 1.92 -12.42 -3.41
N GLY A 66 2.73 -12.24 -2.38
CA GLY A 66 4.17 -12.46 -2.45
C GLY A 66 4.84 -11.47 -3.39
N ASN A 67 5.42 -11.96 -4.48
CA ASN A 67 6.08 -11.11 -5.47
C ASN A 67 5.20 -10.69 -6.64
N ASN A 68 3.91 -11.02 -6.62
CA ASN A 68 3.05 -10.82 -7.79
C ASN A 68 2.66 -9.36 -8.00
N TYR A 69 2.27 -8.66 -6.94
CA TYR A 69 1.75 -7.30 -7.04
C TYR A 69 2.39 -6.39 -6.01
N ARG A 70 2.30 -5.09 -6.28
CA ARG A 70 2.77 -4.03 -5.39
C ARG A 70 1.70 -2.97 -5.23
N LEU A 71 1.56 -2.46 -4.00
CA LEU A 71 0.63 -1.39 -3.65
C LEU A 71 1.43 -0.29 -2.98
N ILE A 72 1.37 0.92 -3.53
CA ILE A 72 2.01 2.09 -2.91
C ILE A 72 0.93 2.90 -2.22
N CYS A 73 1.14 3.16 -0.94
CA CYS A 73 0.27 4.05 -0.15
C CYS A 73 1.08 5.17 0.47
N LYS A 74 0.46 6.34 0.58
CA LYS A 74 0.99 7.43 1.40
C LYS A 74 0.31 7.38 2.75
N TYR A 75 1.06 7.51 3.84
CA TYR A 75 0.51 7.48 5.19
C TYR A 75 0.56 8.85 5.84
N TYR A 76 -0.41 9.12 6.69
CA TYR A 76 -0.43 10.28 7.55
C TYR A 76 -0.95 9.86 8.92
N PHE A 77 -0.09 9.96 9.93
CA PHE A 77 -0.45 9.64 11.32
C PHE A 77 -1.09 10.87 11.94
N GLY A 78 -2.42 10.88 11.96
CA GLY A 78 -3.19 11.98 12.52
C GLY A 78 -3.31 11.87 14.04
N ASP A 79 -4.22 12.66 14.62
CA ASP A 79 -4.40 12.69 16.07
C ASP A 79 -5.18 11.49 16.59
N SER A 80 -6.12 10.96 15.81
CA SER A 80 -7.01 9.87 16.24
C SER A 80 -6.98 8.64 15.34
N ARG A 81 -6.42 8.76 14.14
CA ARG A 81 -6.35 7.65 13.18
C ARG A 81 -5.18 7.82 12.22
N VAL A 82 -4.80 6.72 11.59
CA VAL A 82 -3.82 6.70 10.52
C VAL A 82 -4.58 6.78 9.20
N HIS A 83 -4.27 7.78 8.38
CA HIS A 83 -4.82 7.88 7.03
C HIS A 83 -3.87 7.18 6.08
N LEU A 84 -4.40 6.25 5.28
CA LEU A 84 -3.62 5.50 4.30
C LEU A 84 -4.23 5.73 2.93
N PHE A 85 -3.50 6.46 2.08
CA PHE A 85 -3.97 6.87 0.76
C PHE A 85 -3.39 5.93 -0.30
N VAL A 86 -4.26 5.28 -1.08
CA VAL A 86 -3.81 4.46 -2.20
C VAL A 86 -3.28 5.37 -3.31
N LYS A 87 -2.05 5.15 -3.75
CA LYS A 87 -1.39 6.00 -4.75
C LYS A 87 -1.12 5.27 -6.06
N TRP A 88 -0.81 3.98 -6.01
CA TRP A 88 -0.50 3.20 -7.19
C TRP A 88 -0.64 1.71 -6.90
N ILE A 89 -1.11 0.95 -7.89
CA ILE A 89 -1.21 -0.51 -7.82
C ILE A 89 -0.71 -1.06 -9.14
N GLY A 90 0.06 -2.13 -9.09
CA GLY A 90 0.52 -2.79 -10.31
C GLY A 90 1.20 -4.11 -10.04
N THR A 91 1.71 -4.71 -11.11
CA THR A 91 2.48 -5.94 -11.03
C THR A 91 3.89 -5.64 -10.53
N HIS A 92 4.61 -6.69 -10.10
CA HIS A 92 6.01 -6.57 -9.72
C HIS A 92 6.85 -5.97 -10.87
N ALA A 93 6.62 -6.43 -12.11
CA ALA A 93 7.35 -5.92 -13.27
C ALA A 93 7.08 -4.43 -13.51
N SER A 94 5.82 -4.00 -13.40
CA SER A 94 5.46 -2.59 -13.52
C SER A 94 6.09 -1.75 -12.42
N TYR A 95 6.16 -2.27 -11.22
CA TYR A 95 6.81 -1.59 -10.09
C TYR A 95 8.31 -1.43 -10.33
N THR A 96 8.98 -2.47 -10.84
CA THR A 96 10.40 -2.39 -11.19
C THR A 96 10.65 -1.26 -12.20
N LYS A 97 9.81 -1.18 -13.23
CA LYS A 97 9.91 -0.11 -14.22
C LYS A 97 9.70 1.27 -13.58
N LEU A 98 8.70 1.39 -12.72
CA LEU A 98 8.40 2.63 -12.00
C LEU A 98 9.63 3.09 -11.18
N CYS A 99 10.27 2.16 -10.46
CA CYS A 99 11.46 2.45 -9.67
C CYS A 99 12.65 2.85 -10.52
N ASN A 100 12.84 2.20 -11.67
CA ASN A 100 13.91 2.55 -12.61
C ASN A 100 13.76 3.97 -13.14
N GLU A 101 12.51 4.47 -13.21
CA GLU A 101 12.22 5.85 -13.61
C GLU A 101 12.22 6.81 -12.42
N GLY A 102 12.43 6.33 -11.19
CA GLY A 102 12.45 7.15 -9.99
C GLY A 102 11.11 7.73 -9.58
N LYS A 103 10.01 7.15 -10.05
CA LYS A 103 8.67 7.72 -9.86
C LYS A 103 7.93 7.26 -8.60
N GLN A 104 8.46 6.28 -7.88
CA GLN A 104 7.79 5.67 -6.73
C GLN A 104 7.52 6.66 -5.59
N TYR A 105 8.32 7.71 -5.50
CA TYR A 105 8.21 8.69 -4.41
C TYR A 105 7.07 9.69 -4.59
N GLU A 106 6.54 9.83 -5.80
CA GLU A 106 5.57 10.89 -6.08
C GLU A 106 4.41 10.49 -6.99
N ILE A 107 4.42 9.26 -7.54
CA ILE A 107 3.33 8.83 -8.43
C ILE A 107 1.99 8.89 -7.71
N ASP A 108 0.97 9.37 -8.40
CA ASP A 108 -0.37 9.55 -7.86
C ASP A 108 -1.38 9.38 -8.97
N VAL A 109 -1.88 8.15 -9.15
CA VAL A 109 -2.82 7.83 -10.23
C VAL A 109 -4.26 7.71 -9.75
N TYR A 110 -4.49 7.85 -8.45
CA TYR A 110 -5.83 7.72 -7.88
C TYR A 110 -6.33 8.98 -7.17
#